data_314b3c3a17b2e6ae887f858979ab6b1e
#
_entry.id   314b3c3a17b2e6ae887f858979ab6b1e
#
_cell.length_a   1.000
_cell.length_b   1.000
_cell.length_c   1.000
_cell.angle_alpha   90.00
_cell.angle_beta   90.00
_cell.angle_gamma   90.00
#
_symmetry.space_group_name_H-M   'P 1'
#
loop_
_entity.id
_entity.type
_entity.pdbx_description
1 polymer ?
#
loop_
_entity_poly.entity_id
_entity_poly.type
_entity_poly.pdbx_seq_one_letter_code
_entity_poly.pdbx_strand_id
1 'polypeptide(L)'
;VKVMALLPNAYLQGHAAGVNMAGGTERFDCAVPMNAIGFFGLHTMTAGCKNEADVYIEKSADALKKLYCKDNHLIGFELVGKTDRAGIYTDLIRKRLPLDALDFESIKKSPNFFAFDANYRRNRLESVV
;
A
#
# COMPACT_ATOMS: atom_id res chain seq x y z
N VAL A 1 -11.57 10.64 -15.95
CA VAL A 1 -10.48 11.10 -15.06
C VAL A 1 -11.09 11.33 -13.69
N LYS A 2 -10.57 10.65 -12.65
CA LYS A 2 -11.04 10.85 -11.27
C LYS A 2 -9.98 11.67 -10.52
N VAL A 3 -10.36 12.81 -9.99
CA VAL A 3 -9.49 13.59 -9.12
C VAL A 3 -9.40 12.89 -7.76
N MET A 4 -8.17 12.59 -7.33
CA MET A 4 -7.90 12.03 -6.00
C MET A 4 -7.14 13.09 -5.17
N ALA A 5 -7.91 13.96 -4.51
CA ALA A 5 -7.40 15.07 -3.71
C ALA A 5 -6.87 14.56 -2.34
N LEU A 6 -5.77 13.81 -2.38
CA LEU A 6 -5.12 13.21 -1.22
C LEU A 6 -3.67 13.66 -1.15
N LEU A 7 -3.19 14.03 0.04
CA LEU A 7 -1.86 14.57 0.25
C LEU A 7 -0.72 13.70 -0.32
N PRO A 8 -0.69 12.36 -0.13
CA PRO A 8 0.35 11.53 -0.73
C PRO A 8 0.35 11.54 -2.26
N ASN A 9 -0.84 11.53 -2.87
CA ASN A 9 -0.97 11.61 -4.34
C ASN A 9 -0.56 12.99 -4.85
N ALA A 10 -0.90 14.07 -4.15
CA ALA A 10 -0.50 15.43 -4.51
C ALA A 10 1.03 15.58 -4.48
N TYR A 11 1.70 15.02 -3.48
CA TYR A 11 3.16 15.01 -3.41
C TYR A 11 3.79 14.28 -4.60
N LEU A 12 3.32 13.06 -4.92
CA LEU A 12 3.84 12.26 -6.03
C LEU A 12 3.59 12.95 -7.39
N GLN A 13 2.42 13.57 -7.57
CA GLN A 13 2.10 14.35 -8.77
C GLN A 13 3.01 15.57 -8.90
N GLY A 14 3.23 16.28 -7.78
CA GLY A 14 4.13 17.43 -7.75
C GLY A 14 5.57 17.05 -8.08
N HIS A 15 6.05 15.92 -7.59
CA HIS A 15 7.36 15.38 -7.93
C HIS A 15 7.48 15.10 -9.43
N ALA A 16 6.56 14.32 -10.00
CA ALA A 16 6.55 14.00 -11.43
C ALA A 16 6.46 15.27 -12.30
N ALA A 17 5.63 16.24 -11.90
CA ALA A 17 5.55 17.51 -12.59
C ALA A 17 6.89 18.28 -12.53
N GLY A 18 7.55 18.33 -11.37
CA GLY A 18 8.85 18.99 -11.21
C GLY A 18 9.94 18.35 -12.07
N VAL A 19 10.02 17.02 -12.09
CA VAL A 19 10.95 16.29 -12.98
C VAL A 19 10.71 16.64 -14.45
N ASN A 20 9.45 16.66 -14.89
CA ASN A 20 9.11 16.97 -16.28
C ASN A 20 9.41 18.45 -16.63
N MET A 21 9.18 19.36 -15.72
CA MET A 21 9.54 20.78 -15.90
C MET A 21 11.06 20.99 -16.00
N ALA A 22 11.85 20.11 -15.36
CA ALA A 22 13.32 20.12 -15.45
C ALA A 22 13.86 19.38 -16.68
N GLY A 23 13.00 18.99 -17.63
CA GLY A 23 13.40 18.30 -18.86
C GLY A 23 13.43 16.79 -18.76
N GLY A 24 13.00 16.19 -17.65
CA GLY A 24 12.81 14.75 -17.51
C GLY A 24 11.50 14.25 -18.13
N THR A 25 11.28 12.91 -18.05
CA THR A 25 10.05 12.26 -18.52
C THR A 25 9.56 11.28 -17.48
N GLU A 26 8.77 11.74 -16.53
CA GLU A 26 8.16 10.90 -15.49
C GLU A 26 6.65 10.80 -15.69
N ARG A 27 6.11 9.56 -15.64
CA ARG A 27 4.66 9.33 -15.67
C ARG A 27 4.16 9.10 -14.25
N PHE A 28 3.07 9.78 -13.92
CA PHE A 28 2.31 9.53 -12.71
C PHE A 28 1.12 8.61 -13.02
N ASP A 29 1.26 7.32 -12.75
CA ASP A 29 0.25 6.28 -12.97
C ASP A 29 -0.06 5.46 -11.72
N CYS A 30 0.57 5.80 -10.60
CA CYS A 30 0.53 5.04 -9.34
C CYS A 30 -0.39 5.66 -8.25
N ALA A 31 -1.42 6.41 -8.66
CA ALA A 31 -2.38 6.96 -7.72
C ALA A 31 -3.17 5.87 -7.01
N VAL A 32 -3.13 5.87 -5.68
CA VAL A 32 -3.89 4.92 -4.85
C VAL A 32 -4.90 5.70 -4.03
N PRO A 33 -6.21 5.38 -4.12
CA PRO A 33 -7.18 5.92 -3.18
C PRO A 33 -6.84 5.41 -1.78
N MET A 34 -6.64 6.32 -0.83
CA MET A 34 -6.32 5.96 0.55
C MET A 34 -6.96 6.94 1.52
N ASN A 35 -7.23 6.47 2.72
CA ASN A 35 -7.70 7.30 3.82
C ASN A 35 -7.14 6.79 5.13
N ALA A 36 -6.80 7.72 6.03
CA ALA A 36 -6.36 7.43 7.39
C ALA A 36 -7.07 8.40 8.34
N ILE A 37 -7.80 7.86 9.30
CA ILE A 37 -8.58 8.65 10.26
C ILE A 37 -8.30 8.13 11.66
N GLY A 38 -8.02 9.04 12.59
CA GLY A 38 -8.04 8.78 14.02
C GLY A 38 -9.29 9.38 14.64
N PHE A 39 -10.03 8.58 15.41
CA PHE A 39 -11.25 9.01 16.05
C PHE A 39 -11.33 8.44 17.48
N PHE A 40 -11.23 9.30 18.49
CA PHE A 40 -11.23 8.93 19.92
C PHE A 40 -10.31 7.75 20.27
N GLY A 41 -9.07 7.76 19.76
CA GLY A 41 -8.09 6.69 20.00
C GLY A 41 -8.25 5.47 19.09
N LEU A 42 -9.31 5.38 18.31
CA LEU A 42 -9.46 4.36 17.27
C LEU A 42 -8.88 4.86 15.96
N HIS A 43 -7.87 4.18 15.44
CA HIS A 43 -7.26 4.47 14.15
C HIS A 43 -7.80 3.55 13.06
N THR A 44 -8.11 4.13 11.90
CA THR A 44 -8.53 3.37 10.73
C THR A 44 -7.68 3.76 9.53
N MET A 45 -7.33 2.79 8.70
CA MET A 45 -6.65 3.02 7.43
C MET A 45 -7.29 2.17 6.33
N THR A 46 -7.49 2.78 5.18
CA THR A 46 -7.96 2.08 3.98
C THR A 46 -7.12 2.51 2.79
N ALA A 47 -6.85 1.59 1.87
CA ALA A 47 -6.26 1.94 0.58
C ALA A 47 -6.68 0.96 -0.51
N GLY A 48 -6.62 1.42 -1.77
CA GLY A 48 -6.86 0.61 -2.95
C GLY A 48 -8.32 0.36 -3.27
N CYS A 49 -8.59 -0.74 -3.97
CA CYS A 49 -9.90 -1.15 -4.45
C CYS A 49 -10.42 -2.36 -3.67
N LYS A 50 -11.75 -2.54 -3.68
CA LYS A 50 -12.42 -3.64 -2.96
C LYS A 50 -13.25 -4.53 -3.87
N ASN A 51 -13.42 -4.14 -5.14
CA ASN A 51 -14.36 -4.78 -6.06
C ASN A 51 -13.82 -6.09 -6.62
N GLU A 52 -14.67 -7.11 -6.64
CA GLU A 52 -14.37 -8.42 -7.25
C GLU A 52 -13.08 -9.08 -6.73
N ALA A 53 -12.84 -8.99 -5.44
CA ALA A 53 -11.63 -9.50 -4.79
C ALA A 53 -11.94 -10.67 -3.86
N ASP A 54 -10.99 -11.57 -3.73
CA ASP A 54 -10.92 -12.50 -2.61
C ASP A 54 -10.54 -11.73 -1.35
N VAL A 55 -11.26 -11.96 -0.25
CA VAL A 55 -11.08 -11.19 0.97
C VAL A 55 -10.54 -12.05 2.09
N TYR A 56 -9.34 -11.73 2.56
CA TYR A 56 -8.85 -12.26 3.84
C TYR A 56 -9.34 -11.35 4.96
N ILE A 57 -9.95 -11.96 6.00
CA ILE A 57 -10.50 -11.24 7.16
C ILE A 57 -9.89 -11.80 8.43
N GLU A 58 -9.33 -10.91 9.24
CA GLU A 58 -8.91 -11.18 10.62
C GLU A 58 -9.59 -10.20 11.54
N LYS A 59 -10.27 -10.72 12.57
CA LYS A 59 -11.03 -9.92 13.53
C LYS A 59 -10.66 -10.32 14.96
N SER A 60 -10.39 -9.32 15.79
CA SER A 60 -10.24 -9.46 17.23
C SER A 60 -11.24 -8.56 17.97
N ALA A 61 -11.18 -8.50 19.30
CA ALA A 61 -12.07 -7.65 20.09
C ALA A 61 -11.88 -6.15 19.79
N ASP A 62 -10.65 -5.76 19.47
CA ASP A 62 -10.20 -4.36 19.32
C ASP A 62 -9.68 -4.01 17.91
N ALA A 63 -9.66 -4.98 16.98
CA ALA A 63 -9.11 -4.76 15.65
C ALA A 63 -9.84 -5.55 14.56
N LEU A 64 -9.82 -4.96 13.36
CA LEU A 64 -10.28 -5.60 12.12
C LEU A 64 -9.24 -5.37 11.04
N LYS A 65 -8.87 -6.44 10.35
CA LYS A 65 -8.04 -6.40 9.14
C LYS A 65 -8.78 -7.09 8.00
N LYS A 66 -8.89 -6.40 6.88
CA LYS A 66 -9.35 -6.98 5.61
C LYS A 66 -8.31 -6.70 4.54
N LEU A 67 -7.91 -7.73 3.84
CA LEU A 67 -7.01 -7.64 2.68
C LEU A 67 -7.77 -8.14 1.45
N TYR A 68 -7.79 -7.33 0.41
CA TYR A 68 -8.49 -7.59 -0.84
C TYR A 68 -7.48 -8.00 -1.90
N CYS A 69 -7.57 -9.26 -2.37
CA CYS A 69 -6.64 -9.83 -3.33
C CYS A 69 -7.36 -10.17 -4.63
N LYS A 70 -6.70 -9.93 -5.76
CA LYS A 70 -7.19 -10.28 -7.09
C LYS A 70 -6.00 -10.54 -8.02
N ASP A 71 -6.09 -11.59 -8.84
CA ASP A 71 -5.09 -11.91 -9.85
C ASP A 71 -3.65 -11.91 -9.31
N ASN A 72 -3.44 -12.59 -8.18
CA ASN A 72 -2.15 -12.69 -7.49
C ASN A 72 -1.58 -11.34 -6.97
N HIS A 73 -2.42 -10.33 -6.78
CA HIS A 73 -2.01 -9.02 -6.26
C HIS A 73 -2.89 -8.58 -5.10
N LEU A 74 -2.28 -7.87 -4.14
CA LEU A 74 -3.05 -7.11 -3.16
C LEU A 74 -3.56 -5.83 -3.84
N ILE A 75 -4.88 -5.68 -3.91
CA ILE A 75 -5.53 -4.53 -4.57
C ILE A 75 -6.14 -3.53 -3.60
N GLY A 76 -6.32 -3.91 -2.34
CA GLY A 76 -6.83 -3.03 -1.30
C GLY A 76 -6.73 -3.59 0.09
N PHE A 77 -6.92 -2.74 1.09
CA PHE A 77 -7.03 -3.15 2.49
C PHE A 77 -7.92 -2.22 3.32
N GLU A 78 -8.42 -2.75 4.41
CA GLU A 78 -9.05 -2.01 5.52
C GLU A 78 -8.44 -2.47 6.84
N LEU A 79 -7.95 -1.51 7.62
CA LEU A 79 -7.45 -1.73 8.97
C LEU A 79 -8.22 -0.86 9.95
N VAL A 80 -8.64 -1.45 11.07
CA VAL A 80 -9.28 -0.75 12.18
C VAL A 80 -8.59 -1.19 13.46
N GLY A 81 -8.25 -0.25 14.32
CA GLY A 81 -7.53 -0.48 15.57
C GLY A 81 -6.03 -0.64 15.34
N LYS A 82 -5.58 -1.79 14.88
CA LYS A 82 -4.17 -2.07 14.57
C LYS A 82 -3.81 -1.64 13.16
N THR A 83 -3.14 -0.50 13.03
CA THR A 83 -2.73 0.08 11.74
C THR A 83 -1.22 0.04 11.51
N ASP A 84 -0.48 -0.68 12.36
CA ASP A 84 0.96 -0.76 12.31
C ASP A 84 1.45 -1.29 10.96
N ARG A 85 2.48 -0.63 10.43
CA ARG A 85 3.15 -1.01 9.17
C ARG A 85 2.22 -1.10 7.95
N ALA A 86 1.08 -0.39 7.95
CA ALA A 86 0.17 -0.32 6.81
C ALA A 86 0.85 0.16 5.50
N GLY A 87 1.97 0.87 5.62
CA GLY A 87 2.81 1.27 4.49
C GLY A 87 3.31 0.09 3.65
N ILE A 88 3.50 -1.09 4.23
CA ILE A 88 3.87 -2.31 3.49
C ILE A 88 2.74 -2.72 2.54
N TYR A 89 1.49 -2.75 3.03
CA TYR A 89 0.33 -3.04 2.17
C TYR A 89 0.16 -1.99 1.07
N THR A 90 0.37 -0.71 1.40
CA THR A 90 0.30 0.39 0.42
C THR A 90 1.38 0.23 -0.67
N ASP A 91 2.60 -0.18 -0.30
CA ASP A 91 3.70 -0.41 -1.24
C ASP A 91 3.41 -1.60 -2.17
N LEU A 92 2.84 -2.70 -1.64
CA LEU A 92 2.39 -3.85 -2.43
C LEU A 92 1.36 -3.45 -3.48
N ILE A 93 0.33 -2.66 -3.08
CA ILE A 93 -0.70 -2.18 -4.00
C ILE A 93 -0.11 -1.27 -5.08
N ARG A 94 0.70 -0.28 -4.66
CA ARG A 94 1.26 0.72 -5.56
C ARG A 94 2.21 0.14 -6.60
N LYS A 95 3.05 -0.81 -6.18
CA LYS A 95 4.04 -1.46 -7.05
C LYS A 95 3.50 -2.68 -7.78
N ARG A 96 2.26 -3.10 -7.47
CA ARG A 96 1.65 -4.30 -8.03
C ARG A 96 2.55 -5.51 -7.92
N LEU A 97 3.13 -5.73 -6.73
CA LEU A 97 4.00 -6.87 -6.49
C LEU A 97 3.18 -8.17 -6.47
N PRO A 98 3.60 -9.20 -7.20
CA PRO A 98 2.95 -10.51 -7.15
C PRO A 98 3.06 -11.12 -5.76
N LEU A 99 1.98 -11.68 -5.23
CA LEU A 99 1.94 -12.24 -3.88
C LEU A 99 2.75 -13.52 -3.72
N ASP A 100 2.96 -14.26 -4.81
CA ASP A 100 3.82 -15.45 -4.86
C ASP A 100 5.33 -15.14 -4.88
N ALA A 101 5.71 -13.89 -5.15
CA ALA A 101 7.10 -13.44 -5.07
C ALA A 101 7.56 -13.09 -3.64
N LEU A 102 6.73 -13.32 -2.62
CA LEU A 102 6.99 -12.97 -1.23
C LEU A 102 6.28 -13.92 -0.26
N ASP A 103 6.67 -13.91 1.02
CA ASP A 103 5.95 -14.66 2.06
C ASP A 103 4.68 -13.89 2.49
N PHE A 104 3.62 -14.01 1.67
CA PHE A 104 2.37 -13.32 1.92
C PHE A 104 1.64 -13.84 3.17
N GLU A 105 1.83 -15.11 3.55
CA GLU A 105 1.27 -15.65 4.79
C GLU A 105 1.84 -14.94 6.03
N SER A 106 3.13 -14.64 6.03
CA SER A 106 3.78 -13.82 7.06
C SER A 106 3.23 -12.40 7.06
N ILE A 107 3.05 -11.79 5.87
CA ILE A 107 2.51 -10.43 5.73
C ILE A 107 1.07 -10.34 6.21
N LYS A 108 0.23 -11.34 5.95
CA LYS A 108 -1.16 -11.38 6.44
C LYS A 108 -1.20 -11.33 7.96
N LYS A 109 -0.33 -12.06 8.63
CA LYS A 109 -0.26 -12.08 10.11
C LYS A 109 0.31 -10.78 10.67
N SER A 110 1.50 -10.39 10.20
CA SER A 110 2.19 -9.18 10.64
C SER A 110 3.04 -8.62 9.50
N PRO A 111 2.68 -7.45 8.92
CA PRO A 111 3.44 -6.86 7.83
C PRO A 111 4.89 -6.64 8.25
N ASN A 112 5.83 -7.20 7.49
CA ASN A 112 7.25 -7.09 7.78
C ASN A 112 8.09 -7.10 6.50
N PHE A 113 9.28 -6.50 6.59
CA PHE A 113 10.18 -6.38 5.44
C PHE A 113 10.91 -7.68 5.10
N PHE A 114 11.03 -8.60 6.07
CA PHE A 114 11.70 -9.88 5.87
C PHE A 114 10.89 -10.86 5.02
N ALA A 115 9.59 -10.61 4.84
CA ALA A 115 8.73 -11.39 3.95
C ALA A 115 9.06 -11.19 2.45
N PHE A 116 9.83 -10.17 2.11
CA PHE A 116 10.33 -9.94 0.75
C PHE A 116 11.63 -10.70 0.52
N ASP A 117 11.88 -11.12 -0.73
CA ASP A 117 13.12 -11.81 -1.08
C ASP A 117 14.37 -10.95 -0.81
N ALA A 118 15.54 -11.60 -0.73
CA ALA A 118 16.79 -10.93 -0.37
C ALA A 118 17.21 -9.87 -1.40
N ASN A 119 16.96 -10.11 -2.69
CA ASN A 119 17.34 -9.18 -3.76
C ASN A 119 16.46 -7.92 -3.71
N TYR A 120 15.14 -8.09 -3.51
CA TYR A 120 14.23 -6.95 -3.32
C TYR A 120 14.67 -6.09 -2.13
N ARG A 121 14.98 -6.72 -0.98
CA ARG A 121 15.43 -6.01 0.22
C ARG A 121 16.73 -5.26 -0.02
N ARG A 122 17.71 -5.86 -0.68
CA ARG A 122 19.00 -5.23 -1.00
C ARG A 122 18.81 -4.01 -1.89
N ASN A 123 18.12 -4.16 -3.01
CA ASN A 123 17.86 -3.07 -3.95
C ASN A 123 17.13 -1.89 -3.28
N ARG A 124 16.23 -2.19 -2.35
CA ARG A 124 15.48 -1.15 -1.63
C ARG A 124 16.33 -0.38 -0.64
N LEU A 125 17.32 -1.02 -0.02
CA LEU A 125 18.24 -0.37 0.91
C LEU A 125 19.35 0.41 0.18
N GLU A 126 19.81 -0.08 -0.96
CA GLU A 126 20.83 0.59 -1.79
C GLU A 126 20.29 1.85 -2.49
N SER A 127 18.99 1.91 -2.79
CA SER A 127 18.36 3.08 -3.42
C SER A 127 18.15 4.28 -2.48
N VAL A 128 18.57 4.20 -1.23
CA VAL A 128 18.45 5.26 -0.21
C VAL A 128 19.76 6.04 -0.01
N VAL A 129 20.80 5.70 -0.79
CA VAL A 129 22.11 6.39 -0.76
C VAL A 129 22.23 7.39 -1.90
#